data_db825f52f4641bf0414a5dfb0067a9ba
#
_entry.id   db825f52f4641bf0414a5dfb0067a9ba
#
_cell.length_a   1.000
_cell.length_b   1.000
_cell.length_c   1.000
_cell.angle_alpha   90.00
_cell.angle_beta   90.00
_cell.angle_gamma   90.00
#
_symmetry.space_group_name_H-M   'P 1'
#
loop_
_entity.id
_entity.type
_entity.pdbx_description
1 polymer ?
#
loop_
_entity_poly.entity_id
_entity_poly.type
_entity_poly.pdbx_seq_one_letter_code
_entity_poly.pdbx_strand_id
1 'polypeptide(L)'
;MLTELLEHLNAGKALLPGSDLSQLMNEISSDTRKRLGEANTAGYLNEDEMHEIVQGILNYDIPKSVKIWQPFYMDFGRNIHFGENVFINANVHMQDQGGIQIGNNVLIGHQVV
;
A
#
# COMPACT_ATOMS: atom_id res chain seq x y z
N MET A 1 16.28 0.23 -9.76
CA MET A 1 15.34 1.33 -10.08
C MET A 1 14.31 1.62 -9.00
N LEU A 2 13.73 0.62 -8.35
CA LEU A 2 12.77 0.89 -7.28
C LEU A 2 13.41 1.65 -6.11
N THR A 3 14.61 1.28 -5.69
CA THR A 3 15.32 1.99 -4.62
C THR A 3 15.54 3.45 -4.99
N GLU A 4 15.96 3.73 -6.20
CA GLU A 4 16.15 5.08 -6.72
C GLU A 4 14.83 5.87 -6.73
N LEU A 5 13.74 5.22 -7.17
CA LEU A 5 12.41 5.83 -7.16
C LEU A 5 11.98 6.18 -5.73
N LEU A 6 12.13 5.26 -4.78
CA LEU A 6 11.76 5.51 -3.38
C LEU A 6 12.58 6.64 -2.76
N GLU A 7 13.88 6.69 -3.02
CA GLU A 7 14.72 7.78 -2.54
C GLU A 7 14.25 9.13 -3.09
N HIS A 8 13.92 9.16 -4.38
CA HIS A 8 13.42 10.37 -5.05
C HIS A 8 12.09 10.85 -4.42
N LEU A 9 11.13 9.92 -4.25
CA LEU A 9 9.82 10.22 -3.68
C LEU A 9 9.94 10.65 -2.21
N ASN A 10 10.73 9.95 -1.43
CA ASN A 10 10.90 10.22 0.00
C ASN A 10 11.66 11.54 0.24
N ALA A 11 12.43 12.00 -0.72
CA ALA A 11 13.06 13.31 -0.68
C ALA A 11 12.11 14.46 -1.06
N GLY A 12 10.86 14.15 -1.41
CA GLY A 12 9.88 15.16 -1.81
C GLY A 12 10.13 15.78 -3.17
N LYS A 13 10.92 15.14 -4.01
CA LYS A 13 11.26 15.65 -5.34
C LYS A 13 10.14 15.36 -6.33
N ALA A 14 9.85 16.32 -7.19
CA ALA A 14 8.87 16.14 -8.26
C ALA A 14 9.34 15.10 -9.28
N LEU A 15 8.41 14.32 -9.78
CA LEU A 15 8.64 13.42 -10.91
C LEU A 15 8.33 14.17 -12.20
N LEU A 16 9.31 14.19 -13.11
CA LEU A 16 9.11 14.79 -14.41
C LEU A 16 8.28 13.87 -15.30
N PRO A 17 7.18 14.38 -15.90
CA PRO A 17 6.39 13.56 -16.82
C PRO A 17 7.25 12.96 -17.93
N GLY A 18 7.06 11.66 -18.19
CA GLY A 18 7.80 10.94 -19.21
C GLY A 18 9.22 10.50 -18.80
N SER A 19 9.69 10.83 -17.59
CA SER A 19 10.96 10.33 -17.09
C SER A 19 10.89 8.83 -16.79
N ASP A 20 12.05 8.18 -16.71
CA ASP A 20 12.11 6.75 -16.37
C ASP A 20 11.51 6.46 -15.00
N LEU A 21 11.76 7.32 -14.01
CA LEU A 21 11.18 7.14 -12.67
C LEU A 21 9.66 7.32 -12.67
N SER A 22 9.14 8.29 -13.40
CA SER A 22 7.70 8.50 -13.55
C SER A 22 7.04 7.28 -14.20
N GLN A 23 7.67 6.75 -15.25
CA GLN A 23 7.15 5.57 -15.94
C GLN A 23 7.15 4.35 -15.03
N LEU A 24 8.22 4.13 -14.28
CA LEU A 24 8.30 3.04 -13.31
C LEU A 24 7.23 3.17 -12.24
N MET A 25 7.03 4.35 -11.68
CA MET A 25 5.97 4.60 -10.69
C MET A 25 4.60 4.25 -11.25
N ASN A 26 4.31 4.66 -12.47
CA ASN A 26 3.03 4.39 -13.12
C ASN A 26 2.82 2.89 -13.35
N GLU A 27 3.85 2.17 -13.75
CA GLU A 27 3.77 0.72 -13.94
C GLU A 27 3.49 -0.02 -12.63
N ILE A 28 4.18 0.36 -11.56
CA ILE A 28 3.98 -0.24 -10.24
C ILE A 28 2.59 0.10 -9.70
N SER A 29 2.15 1.35 -9.81
CA SER A 29 0.81 1.76 -9.37
C SER A 29 -0.29 1.03 -10.12
N SER A 30 -0.11 0.83 -11.42
CA SER A 30 -1.07 0.08 -12.23
C SER A 30 -1.18 -1.38 -11.77
N ASP A 31 -0.07 -2.03 -11.52
CA ASP A 31 -0.04 -3.40 -11.01
C ASP A 31 -0.68 -3.50 -9.62
N THR A 32 -0.35 -2.58 -8.73
CA THR A 32 -0.92 -2.51 -7.38
C THR A 32 -2.45 -2.39 -7.42
N ARG A 33 -2.95 -1.47 -8.22
CA ARG A 33 -4.41 -1.26 -8.36
C ARG A 33 -5.10 -2.47 -8.95
N LYS A 34 -4.47 -3.14 -9.92
CA LYS A 34 -5.01 -4.36 -10.51
C LYS A 34 -5.13 -5.46 -9.47
N ARG A 35 -4.06 -5.70 -8.71
CA ARG A 35 -4.03 -6.75 -7.68
C ARG A 35 -5.05 -6.49 -6.56
N LEU A 36 -5.17 -5.24 -6.12
CA LEU A 36 -6.18 -4.87 -5.13
C LEU A 36 -7.59 -4.93 -5.70
N GLY A 37 -7.79 -4.57 -6.95
CA GLY A 37 -9.08 -4.72 -7.61
C GLY A 37 -9.54 -6.18 -7.63
N GLU A 38 -8.65 -7.10 -7.92
CA GLU A 38 -8.93 -8.53 -7.87
C GLU A 38 -9.28 -8.99 -6.46
N ALA A 39 -8.49 -8.58 -5.46
CA ALA A 39 -8.73 -8.94 -4.07
C ALA A 39 -10.06 -8.37 -3.55
N ASN A 40 -10.37 -7.12 -3.88
CA ASN A 40 -11.57 -6.45 -3.39
C ASN A 40 -12.86 -6.97 -4.02
N THR A 41 -12.77 -7.70 -5.14
CA THR A 41 -13.93 -8.26 -5.85
C THR A 41 -13.98 -9.78 -5.80
N ALA A 42 -13.10 -10.42 -5.06
CA ALA A 42 -13.00 -11.88 -4.97
C ALA A 42 -14.06 -12.53 -4.03
N GLY A 43 -14.96 -11.75 -3.49
CA GLY A 43 -15.83 -12.17 -2.38
C GLY A 43 -15.12 -11.96 -1.04
N TYR A 44 -15.65 -12.56 0.01
CA TYR A 44 -15.05 -12.38 1.34
C TYR A 44 -13.66 -13.02 1.42
N LEU A 45 -12.68 -12.21 1.83
CA LEU A 45 -11.35 -12.68 2.22
C LEU A 45 -11.16 -12.39 3.71
N ASN A 46 -10.62 -13.37 4.43
CA ASN A 46 -10.36 -13.18 5.86
C ASN A 46 -9.09 -12.34 6.08
N GLU A 47 -8.81 -12.02 7.34
CA GLU A 47 -7.69 -11.16 7.71
C GLU A 47 -6.33 -11.72 7.28
N ASP A 48 -6.15 -13.03 7.37
CA ASP A 48 -4.91 -13.68 6.97
C ASP A 48 -4.71 -13.61 5.45
N GLU A 49 -5.76 -13.82 4.69
CA GLU A 49 -5.73 -13.73 3.23
C GLU A 49 -5.42 -12.31 2.76
N MET A 50 -6.07 -11.32 3.36
CA MET A 50 -5.80 -9.91 3.04
C MET A 50 -4.38 -9.50 3.45
N HIS A 51 -3.91 -9.97 4.60
CA HIS A 51 -2.54 -9.74 5.06
C HIS A 51 -1.52 -10.23 4.01
N GLU A 52 -1.68 -11.45 3.53
CA GLU A 52 -0.77 -12.02 2.53
C GLU A 52 -0.78 -11.25 1.21
N ILE A 53 -1.96 -10.84 0.76
CA ILE A 53 -2.09 -10.07 -0.49
C ILE A 53 -1.38 -8.72 -0.37
N VAL A 54 -1.64 -8.00 0.70
CA VAL A 54 -1.03 -6.68 0.93
C VAL A 54 0.49 -6.81 1.11
N GLN A 55 0.93 -7.81 1.86
CA GLN A 55 2.36 -8.10 2.04
C GLN A 55 3.05 -8.38 0.71
N GLY A 56 2.42 -9.15 -0.16
CA GLY A 56 2.93 -9.44 -1.49
C GLY A 56 3.05 -8.20 -2.37
N ILE A 57 2.12 -7.27 -2.26
CA ILE A 57 2.15 -6.01 -3.00
C ILE A 57 3.26 -5.10 -2.47
N LEU A 58 3.32 -4.93 -1.14
CA LEU A 58 4.34 -4.10 -0.50
C LEU A 58 5.75 -4.65 -0.65
N ASN A 59 5.85 -5.95 -0.84
CA ASN A 59 7.10 -6.67 -1.08
C ASN A 59 8.09 -6.57 0.08
N TYR A 60 7.59 -6.59 1.31
CA TYR A 60 8.37 -6.79 2.52
C TYR A 60 7.50 -7.48 3.57
N ASP A 61 8.13 -8.09 4.58
CA ASP A 61 7.39 -8.78 5.64
C ASP A 61 6.78 -7.77 6.61
N ILE A 62 5.47 -7.57 6.50
CA ILE A 62 4.74 -6.73 7.44
C ILE A 62 4.46 -7.52 8.73
N PRO A 63 4.39 -6.86 9.90
CA PRO A 63 4.12 -7.56 11.16
C PRO A 63 2.85 -8.38 11.10
N LYS A 64 2.88 -9.60 11.65
CA LYS A 64 1.73 -10.51 11.63
C LYS A 64 0.50 -9.97 12.34
N SER A 65 0.70 -9.04 13.25
CA SER A 65 -0.37 -8.38 13.99
C SER A 65 -1.10 -7.29 13.20
N VAL A 66 -0.70 -7.04 11.95
CA VAL A 66 -1.42 -6.12 11.06
C VAL A 66 -2.61 -6.85 10.46
N LYS A 67 -3.80 -6.30 10.68
CA LYS A 67 -5.06 -6.85 10.18
C LYS A 67 -5.73 -5.83 9.27
N ILE A 68 -6.16 -6.29 8.11
CA ILE A 68 -6.72 -5.43 7.07
C ILE A 68 -8.03 -6.05 6.58
N TRP A 69 -9.08 -5.25 6.55
CA TRP A 69 -10.38 -5.66 6.00
C TRP A 69 -10.56 -5.13 4.58
N GLN A 70 -11.29 -5.90 3.77
CA GLN A 70 -11.71 -5.47 2.44
C GLN A 70 -12.85 -4.45 2.52
N PRO A 71 -13.00 -3.60 1.51
CA PRO A 71 -12.03 -3.31 0.47
C PRO A 71 -10.90 -2.41 0.99
N PHE A 72 -9.71 -2.60 0.48
CA PHE A 72 -8.53 -1.81 0.84
C PHE A 72 -7.84 -1.32 -0.43
N TYR A 73 -7.41 -0.07 -0.42
CA TYR A 73 -6.80 0.56 -1.59
C TYR A 73 -5.48 1.20 -1.24
N MET A 74 -4.48 0.91 -2.05
CA MET A 74 -3.20 1.62 -2.08
C MET A 74 -3.01 2.14 -3.49
N ASP A 75 -2.40 3.32 -3.62
CA ASP A 75 -2.17 3.90 -4.93
C ASP A 75 -0.87 3.37 -5.55
N PHE A 76 0.22 3.43 -4.81
CA PHE A 76 1.53 2.97 -5.25
C PHE A 76 1.84 1.55 -4.73
N GLY A 77 1.62 1.32 -3.44
CA GLY A 77 1.76 0.00 -2.83
C GLY A 77 3.19 -0.42 -2.52
N ARG A 78 4.12 0.50 -2.40
CA ARG A 78 5.52 0.19 -2.12
C ARG A 78 6.12 1.06 -1.03
N ASN A 79 5.34 1.97 -0.45
CA ASN A 79 5.89 2.95 0.48
C ASN A 79 5.03 3.14 1.73
N ILE A 80 4.46 2.06 2.23
CA ILE A 80 3.75 2.03 3.51
C ILE A 80 4.53 1.14 4.47
N HIS A 81 4.80 1.66 5.65
CA HIS A 81 5.55 0.97 6.70
C HIS A 81 4.64 0.81 7.92
N PHE A 82 4.38 -0.44 8.29
CA PHE A 82 3.49 -0.78 9.39
C PHE A 82 4.25 -1.07 10.67
N GLY A 83 3.73 -0.56 11.79
CA GLY A 83 4.11 -1.02 13.12
C GLY A 83 3.34 -2.27 13.54
N GLU A 84 3.46 -2.63 14.81
CA GLU A 84 2.78 -3.79 15.41
C GLU A 84 1.36 -3.44 15.81
N ASN A 85 0.48 -4.44 15.78
CA ASN A 85 -0.89 -4.33 16.27
C ASN A 85 -1.67 -3.20 15.60
N VAL A 86 -1.71 -3.22 14.29
CA VAL A 86 -2.44 -2.25 13.47
C VAL A 86 -3.70 -2.91 12.93
N PHE A 87 -4.83 -2.21 13.05
CA PHE A 87 -6.08 -2.65 12.43
C PHE A 87 -6.57 -1.60 11.43
N ILE A 88 -6.81 -2.05 10.21
CA ILE A 88 -7.37 -1.20 9.14
C ILE A 88 -8.76 -1.72 8.81
N ASN A 89 -9.77 -0.90 9.09
CA ASN A 89 -11.16 -1.20 8.83
C ASN A 89 -11.47 -1.12 7.32
N ALA A 90 -12.70 -1.39 6.95
CA ALA A 90 -13.13 -1.49 5.56
C ALA A 90 -13.11 -0.14 4.83
N ASN A 91 -12.81 -0.19 3.55
CA ASN A 91 -12.88 0.95 2.63
C ASN A 91 -11.92 2.09 3.00
N VAL A 92 -10.68 1.73 3.31
CA VAL A 92 -9.60 2.69 3.57
C VAL A 92 -8.78 2.87 2.29
N HIS A 93 -8.45 4.11 1.98
CA HIS A 93 -7.66 4.49 0.81
C HIS A 93 -6.36 5.15 1.26
N MET A 94 -5.23 4.67 0.77
CA MET A 94 -3.91 5.22 1.08
C MET A 94 -3.18 5.61 -0.20
N GLN A 95 -2.81 6.89 -0.28
CA GLN A 95 -1.98 7.39 -1.37
C GLN A 95 -0.55 7.49 -0.86
N ASP A 96 0.28 6.55 -1.25
CA ASP A 96 1.55 6.28 -0.57
C ASP A 96 2.80 6.64 -1.36
N GLN A 97 2.71 7.42 -2.44
CA GLN A 97 3.89 7.83 -3.20
C GLN A 97 4.90 8.59 -2.32
N GLY A 98 4.41 9.45 -1.46
CA GLY A 98 5.25 10.24 -0.56
C GLY A 98 5.66 9.54 0.73
N GLY A 99 5.23 8.30 0.91
CA GLY A 99 5.52 7.51 2.10
C GLY A 99 4.47 7.67 3.20
N ILE A 100 4.08 6.55 3.80
CA ILE A 100 3.19 6.50 4.95
C ILE A 100 3.83 5.63 6.01
N GLN A 101 3.94 6.18 7.22
CA GLN A 101 4.41 5.42 8.37
C GLN A 101 3.28 5.28 9.38
N ILE A 102 2.97 4.05 9.74
CA ILE A 102 1.92 3.72 10.71
C ILE A 102 2.62 3.13 11.92
N GLY A 103 2.43 3.76 13.08
CA GLY A 103 3.04 3.32 14.33
C GLY A 103 2.38 2.07 14.91
N ASN A 104 2.73 1.76 16.15
CA ASN A 104 2.16 0.61 16.87
C ASN A 104 0.79 0.95 17.47
N ASN A 105 -0.06 -0.06 17.60
CA ASN A 105 -1.36 0.06 18.25
C ASN A 105 -2.28 1.10 17.58
N VAL A 106 -2.24 1.18 16.26
CA VAL A 106 -3.04 2.12 15.48
C VAL A 106 -4.32 1.43 14.99
N LEU A 107 -5.42 2.12 15.12
CA LEU A 107 -6.71 1.70 14.61
C LEU A 107 -7.19 2.74 13.59
N ILE A 108 -7.37 2.31 12.34
CA ILE A 108 -7.87 3.17 11.26
C ILE A 108 -9.31 2.78 11.00
N GLY A 109 -10.22 3.73 11.17
CA GLY A 109 -11.65 3.50 11.00
C GLY A 109 -12.05 3.31 9.55
N HIS A 110 -13.29 2.89 9.33
CA HIS A 110 -13.81 2.68 7.98
C HIS A 110 -13.91 4.00 7.19
N GLN A 111 -13.73 3.92 5.89
CA GLN A 111 -13.83 5.04 4.95
C GLN A 111 -12.82 6.17 5.20
N VAL A 112 -11.68 5.88 5.83
CA VAL A 112 -10.60 6.84 5.98
C VAL A 112 -9.82 6.94 4.67
N VAL A 113 -9.49 8.16 4.33
CA VAL A 113 -8.70 8.47 3.14
C VAL A 113 -7.42 9.21 3.52
#